data_6cd0c9feee79d2add857881a88bda488
#
_entry.id   6cd0c9feee79d2add857881a88bda488
#
_cell.length_a   1.000
_cell.length_b   1.000
_cell.length_c   1.000
_cell.angle_alpha   90.00
_cell.angle_beta   90.00
_cell.angle_gamma   90.00
#
_symmetry.space_group_name_H-M   'P 1'
#
loop_
_entity.id
_entity.type
_entity.pdbx_description
1 polymer ?
#
loop_
_entity_poly.entity_id
_entity_poly.type
_entity_poly.pdbx_seq_one_letter_code
_entity_poly.pdbx_strand_id
1 'polypeptide(L)'
;MRTRRLVALALFFWVLGVEWQSGAGPSVHAIPAARRLPNFIIIYADDLGYADIGSFDAAGGATRPRTPNLDRMAAEGIRLTHFYVAQAVCSASRMALLTGTYPNRVGITGALNHTARHGINPDEMTIAEVLKQRDYATAIFGKWHLGHEQPFLPVRHGFDDYFGLPYSNDMWPRHPQQKDFYPDLPLIEGHQVIELDPDQSQLTSRYTERAVRFIERNRDKPFFLYVAHTMPHVPLFVSGKFKGNTARGLYGDVIAEIDWSAGRILDAVKRAKLDNETLVIFTSDNGPWLSYGNHAGSPGPFREGKATAFEGGVRVPFVARWPGRIPKGSIGHLPAMTIDLLPTLAGLAGAPVSTARTIDGRDMWPVLANQRSAVALHDALYFFWGRELHAVRSGAWKLHLPHPYQSLDVAGSEGSPGKYSRKEIGLSLFDLENDAGETTDVSARNPAVVQKLLEYAERAREDLGDSLTGRTGKNVRTAGSM
;
A
#
# COMPACT_ATOMS: atom_id res chain seq x y z
N MET A 1 79.78 11.37 -91.91
CA MET A 1 79.79 12.72 -91.31
C MET A 1 78.36 13.18 -91.08
N ARG A 2 78.06 13.62 -89.94
CA ARG A 2 76.82 14.19 -89.40
C ARG A 2 75.68 13.22 -89.04
N THR A 3 75.70 12.88 -87.84
CA THR A 3 74.68 12.24 -87.03
C THR A 3 73.39 13.11 -86.83
N ARG A 4 72.24 12.54 -87.10
CA ARG A 4 70.97 13.14 -86.68
C ARG A 4 70.34 12.25 -85.60
N ARG A 5 70.16 12.80 -84.36
CA ARG A 5 69.49 12.19 -83.27
C ARG A 5 67.97 12.33 -83.47
N LEU A 6 67.24 11.23 -83.42
CA LEU A 6 65.77 11.18 -83.30
C LEU A 6 65.41 11.24 -81.82
N VAL A 7 64.56 12.24 -81.44
CA VAL A 7 63.97 12.35 -80.16
C VAL A 7 62.58 11.68 -80.20
N ALA A 8 62.41 10.59 -79.44
CA ALA A 8 61.10 9.95 -79.26
C ALA A 8 60.32 10.64 -78.14
N LEU A 9 59.14 11.19 -78.45
CA LEU A 9 58.22 11.76 -77.51
C LEU A 9 57.35 10.61 -76.98
N ALA A 10 57.48 10.26 -75.69
CA ALA A 10 56.57 9.35 -74.98
C ALA A 10 55.41 10.13 -74.43
N LEU A 11 54.22 9.90 -74.95
CA LEU A 11 52.97 10.42 -74.42
C LEU A 11 52.54 9.51 -73.24
N PHE A 12 52.55 10.07 -72.02
CA PHE A 12 51.99 9.44 -70.85
C PHE A 12 50.48 9.74 -70.82
N PHE A 13 49.65 8.72 -71.01
CA PHE A 13 48.21 8.80 -70.64
C PHE A 13 48.03 8.61 -69.15
N TRP A 14 47.59 9.64 -68.44
CA TRP A 14 47.06 9.57 -67.09
C TRP A 14 45.65 9.07 -67.18
N VAL A 15 45.38 7.83 -66.71
CA VAL A 15 44.05 7.32 -66.41
C VAL A 15 43.71 7.80 -65.07
N LEU A 16 42.80 8.78 -64.90
CA LEU A 16 42.17 9.16 -63.68
C LEU A 16 41.20 8.03 -63.24
N GLY A 17 41.67 7.21 -62.33
CA GLY A 17 40.81 6.26 -61.58
C GLY A 17 39.88 7.04 -60.67
N VAL A 18 38.58 7.15 -61.01
CA VAL A 18 37.55 7.61 -60.14
C VAL A 18 37.21 6.45 -59.18
N GLU A 19 37.79 6.47 -57.98
CA GLU A 19 37.35 5.61 -56.91
C GLU A 19 35.91 6.03 -56.49
N TRP A 20 34.94 5.16 -56.73
CA TRP A 20 33.62 5.26 -56.15
C TRP A 20 33.73 4.98 -54.64
N GLN A 21 33.85 6.03 -53.82
CA GLN A 21 33.56 5.91 -52.41
C GLN A 21 32.09 5.53 -52.29
N SER A 22 31.81 4.28 -51.87
CA SER A 22 30.52 3.83 -51.39
C SER A 22 30.16 4.69 -50.16
N GLY A 23 29.41 5.75 -50.40
CA GLY A 23 28.84 6.57 -49.33
C GLY A 23 28.03 5.66 -48.38
N ALA A 24 28.49 5.50 -47.14
CA ALA A 24 27.70 4.96 -46.08
C ALA A 24 26.41 5.78 -46.03
N GLY A 25 25.28 5.15 -46.32
CA GLY A 25 23.98 5.78 -46.17
C GLY A 25 23.80 6.30 -44.74
N PRO A 26 22.98 7.32 -44.51
CA PRO A 26 22.79 7.86 -43.20
C PRO A 26 22.38 6.71 -42.27
N SER A 27 23.21 6.44 -41.24
CA SER A 27 22.87 5.55 -40.16
C SER A 27 21.60 6.10 -39.53
N VAL A 28 20.46 5.45 -39.78
CA VAL A 28 19.22 5.71 -39.09
C VAL A 28 19.51 5.37 -37.62
N HIS A 29 19.82 6.38 -36.84
CA HIS A 29 19.87 6.24 -35.41
C HIS A 29 18.47 5.79 -35.01
N ALA A 30 18.33 4.52 -34.64
CA ALA A 30 17.10 4.02 -34.07
C ALA A 30 16.77 4.95 -32.90
N ILE A 31 15.67 5.71 -33.01
CA ILE A 31 15.12 6.50 -31.92
C ILE A 31 14.91 5.48 -30.79
N PRO A 32 15.52 5.68 -29.61
CA PRO A 32 15.33 4.76 -28.50
C PRO A 32 13.82 4.61 -28.33
N ALA A 33 13.31 3.37 -28.41
CA ALA A 33 11.89 3.11 -28.22
C ALA A 33 11.46 3.84 -26.94
N ALA A 34 10.46 4.72 -27.06
CA ALA A 34 9.95 5.48 -25.92
C ALA A 34 9.73 4.50 -24.78
N ARG A 35 10.41 4.71 -23.65
CA ARG A 35 10.41 3.78 -22.54
C ARG A 35 8.96 3.62 -22.08
N ARG A 36 8.46 2.40 -22.10
CA ARG A 36 7.11 2.09 -21.67
C ARG A 36 6.91 2.57 -20.22
N LEU A 37 5.77 3.22 -19.94
CA LEU A 37 5.40 3.59 -18.58
C LEU A 37 5.21 2.31 -17.75
N PRO A 38 5.64 2.32 -16.47
CA PRO A 38 5.52 1.14 -15.61
C PRO A 38 4.06 0.83 -15.25
N ASN A 39 3.75 -0.44 -15.03
CA ASN A 39 2.50 -0.85 -14.43
C ASN A 39 2.64 -0.87 -12.90
N PHE A 40 1.55 -0.65 -12.21
CA PHE A 40 1.49 -0.69 -10.75
C PHE A 40 0.39 -1.64 -10.28
N ILE A 41 0.74 -2.50 -9.34
CA ILE A 41 -0.20 -3.40 -8.66
C ILE A 41 -0.01 -3.23 -7.16
N ILE A 42 -1.09 -2.93 -6.45
CA ILE A 42 -1.13 -2.96 -4.98
C ILE A 42 -2.07 -4.08 -4.57
N ILE A 43 -1.55 -5.07 -3.84
CA ILE A 43 -2.31 -6.12 -3.18
C ILE A 43 -2.42 -5.72 -1.71
N TYR A 44 -3.64 -5.48 -1.24
CA TYR A 44 -3.92 -4.88 0.05
C TYR A 44 -4.79 -5.82 0.88
N ALA A 45 -4.27 -6.27 2.02
CA ALA A 45 -5.00 -7.08 2.96
C ALA A 45 -5.77 -6.22 3.97
N ASP A 46 -6.77 -6.79 4.64
CA ASP A 46 -7.64 -6.14 5.62
C ASP A 46 -7.40 -6.76 7.00
N ASP A 47 -6.89 -6.00 7.97
CA ASP A 47 -6.54 -6.46 9.32
C ASP A 47 -5.40 -7.50 9.40
N LEU A 48 -4.49 -7.54 8.44
CA LEU A 48 -3.38 -8.49 8.44
C LEU A 48 -2.29 -8.06 9.42
N GLY A 49 -1.91 -8.93 10.34
CA GLY A 49 -0.85 -8.68 11.30
C GLY A 49 0.56 -8.71 10.69
N TYR A 50 1.49 -8.03 11.35
CA TYR A 50 2.88 -7.91 10.89
C TYR A 50 3.57 -9.27 10.70
N ALA A 51 3.34 -10.22 11.61
CA ALA A 51 3.95 -11.55 11.58
C ALA A 51 3.13 -12.60 10.82
N ASP A 52 2.09 -12.20 10.08
CA ASP A 52 1.24 -13.14 9.34
C ASP A 52 1.78 -13.50 7.95
N ILE A 53 2.94 -12.97 7.58
CA ILE A 53 3.70 -13.35 6.38
C ILE A 53 5.00 -14.02 6.80
N GLY A 54 5.34 -15.15 6.18
CA GLY A 54 6.51 -15.95 6.55
C GLY A 54 7.83 -15.17 6.57
N SER A 55 8.03 -14.25 5.63
CA SER A 55 9.23 -13.38 5.56
C SER A 55 9.33 -12.34 6.69
N PHE A 56 8.26 -12.11 7.46
CA PHE A 56 8.22 -11.20 8.61
C PHE A 56 8.11 -11.93 9.95
N ASP A 57 7.81 -13.23 9.95
CA ASP A 57 7.76 -14.04 11.16
C ASP A 57 9.18 -14.40 11.63
N ALA A 58 9.69 -13.65 12.60
CA ALA A 58 11.00 -13.91 13.20
C ALA A 58 10.97 -15.07 14.20
N ALA A 59 9.82 -15.40 14.78
CA ALA A 59 9.69 -16.45 15.79
C ALA A 59 9.77 -17.84 15.16
N GLY A 60 9.26 -18.03 13.94
CA GLY A 60 9.22 -19.31 13.26
C GLY A 60 8.38 -20.36 14.01
N GLY A 61 8.55 -21.63 13.66
CA GLY A 61 7.90 -22.75 14.36
C GLY A 61 6.75 -23.39 13.57
N ALA A 62 6.04 -24.32 14.25
CA ALA A 62 5.00 -25.14 13.61
C ALA A 62 3.76 -24.32 13.15
N THR A 63 3.54 -23.16 13.76
CA THR A 63 2.43 -22.24 13.42
C THR A 63 2.84 -21.14 12.47
N ARG A 64 4.07 -21.17 11.94
CA ARG A 64 4.54 -20.19 10.97
C ARG A 64 3.59 -20.09 9.78
N PRO A 65 3.20 -18.87 9.37
CA PRO A 65 2.37 -18.67 8.18
C PRO A 65 3.06 -19.25 6.94
N ARG A 66 2.30 -20.01 6.16
CA ARG A 66 2.79 -20.54 4.87
C ARG A 66 2.39 -19.59 3.76
N THR A 67 3.29 -18.68 3.41
CA THR A 67 3.09 -17.67 2.38
C THR A 67 4.17 -17.75 1.28
N PRO A 68 4.30 -18.90 0.58
CA PRO A 68 5.42 -19.14 -0.33
C PRO A 68 5.49 -18.14 -1.49
N ASN A 69 4.37 -17.60 -1.95
CA ASN A 69 4.35 -16.61 -3.03
C ASN A 69 4.77 -15.21 -2.55
N LEU A 70 4.30 -14.80 -1.37
CA LEU A 70 4.72 -13.55 -0.74
C LEU A 70 6.17 -13.62 -0.25
N ASP A 71 6.62 -14.77 0.26
CA ASP A 71 8.01 -15.01 0.64
C ASP A 71 8.93 -14.95 -0.61
N ARG A 72 8.50 -15.55 -1.73
CA ARG A 72 9.18 -15.41 -3.02
C ARG A 72 9.22 -13.97 -3.49
N MET A 73 8.11 -13.23 -3.37
CA MET A 73 8.05 -11.81 -3.71
C MET A 73 9.05 -10.98 -2.89
N ALA A 74 9.17 -11.26 -1.60
CA ALA A 74 10.17 -10.63 -0.72
C ALA A 74 11.61 -11.00 -1.12
N ALA A 75 11.87 -12.27 -1.45
CA ALA A 75 13.18 -12.74 -1.90
C ALA A 75 13.58 -12.16 -3.28
N GLU A 76 12.62 -11.87 -4.16
CA GLU A 76 12.83 -11.28 -5.48
C GLU A 76 12.80 -9.74 -5.47
N GLY A 77 12.50 -9.11 -4.33
CA GLY A 77 12.35 -7.67 -4.17
C GLY A 77 12.90 -7.15 -2.85
N ILE A 78 12.15 -6.26 -2.22
CA ILE A 78 12.47 -5.64 -0.92
C ILE A 78 11.33 -5.84 0.07
N ARG A 79 11.67 -6.06 1.33
CA ARG A 79 10.75 -5.89 2.47
C ARG A 79 11.15 -4.65 3.27
N LEU A 80 10.15 -3.83 3.66
CA LEU A 80 10.38 -2.72 4.58
C LEU A 80 9.98 -3.14 5.98
N THR A 81 10.92 -3.04 6.92
CA THR A 81 10.66 -3.44 8.31
C THR A 81 9.96 -2.35 9.12
N HIS A 82 9.96 -1.11 8.63
CA HIS A 82 9.36 0.06 9.26
C HIS A 82 8.38 0.76 8.31
N PHE A 83 7.33 0.01 7.92
CA PHE A 83 6.27 0.57 7.10
C PHE A 83 5.00 0.75 7.92
N TYR A 84 4.36 1.91 7.79
CA TYR A 84 3.28 2.36 8.66
C TYR A 84 2.02 2.70 7.90
N VAL A 85 0.90 2.61 8.61
CA VAL A 85 -0.36 3.22 8.21
C VAL A 85 -0.59 4.51 8.99
N ALA A 86 -1.28 5.47 8.41
CA ALA A 86 -1.50 6.77 9.05
C ALA A 86 -2.51 6.70 10.21
N GLN A 87 -3.42 5.75 10.17
CA GLN A 87 -4.36 5.45 11.25
C GLN A 87 -4.70 3.95 11.21
N ALA A 88 -4.75 3.30 12.38
CA ALA A 88 -4.95 1.85 12.50
C ALA A 88 -6.42 1.44 12.34
N VAL A 89 -7.08 1.89 11.26
CA VAL A 89 -8.47 1.55 10.95
C VAL A 89 -8.77 1.70 9.45
N CYS A 90 -9.60 0.82 8.92
CA CYS A 90 -9.84 0.58 7.51
C CYS A 90 -10.03 1.85 6.64
N SER A 91 -11.15 2.62 6.81
CA SER A 91 -11.46 3.75 5.91
C SER A 91 -10.40 4.83 5.97
N ALA A 92 -9.94 5.19 7.18
CA ALA A 92 -8.91 6.20 7.36
C ALA A 92 -7.59 5.78 6.71
N SER A 93 -7.15 4.53 6.89
CA SER A 93 -5.93 4.01 6.27
C SER A 93 -6.05 3.93 4.75
N ARG A 94 -7.19 3.48 4.21
CA ARG A 94 -7.43 3.40 2.76
C ARG A 94 -7.48 4.78 2.12
N MET A 95 -8.07 5.77 2.81
CA MET A 95 -8.03 7.17 2.40
C MET A 95 -6.59 7.68 2.33
N ALA A 96 -5.81 7.44 3.36
CA ALA A 96 -4.41 7.87 3.40
C ALA A 96 -3.58 7.27 2.26
N LEU A 97 -3.72 5.97 2.00
CA LEU A 97 -3.05 5.30 0.90
C LEU A 97 -3.39 5.91 -0.46
N LEU A 98 -4.69 6.10 -0.73
CA LEU A 98 -5.13 6.53 -2.05
C LEU A 98 -4.90 8.01 -2.34
N THR A 99 -4.91 8.88 -1.30
CA THR A 99 -4.79 10.33 -1.47
C THR A 99 -3.42 10.90 -1.12
N GLY A 100 -2.54 10.10 -0.51
CA GLY A 100 -1.22 10.58 -0.06
C GLY A 100 -1.29 11.59 1.08
N THR A 101 -2.37 11.55 1.90
CA THR A 101 -2.61 12.51 2.98
C THR A 101 -2.90 11.82 4.31
N TYR A 102 -2.65 12.50 5.41
CA TYR A 102 -3.21 12.06 6.70
C TYR A 102 -4.75 12.08 6.64
N PRO A 103 -5.44 11.08 7.23
CA PRO A 103 -6.91 11.01 7.23
C PRO A 103 -7.55 12.25 7.86
N ASN A 104 -6.90 12.82 8.87
CA ASN A 104 -7.33 14.01 9.57
C ASN A 104 -7.39 15.24 8.64
N ARG A 105 -6.50 15.31 7.64
CA ARG A 105 -6.50 16.39 6.65
C ARG A 105 -7.75 16.38 5.76
N VAL A 106 -8.28 15.19 5.46
CA VAL A 106 -9.38 15.00 4.49
C VAL A 106 -10.71 14.58 5.14
N GLY A 107 -10.77 14.60 6.47
CA GLY A 107 -12.01 14.46 7.22
C GLY A 107 -12.59 13.04 7.34
N ILE A 108 -11.83 11.99 6.95
CA ILE A 108 -12.24 10.58 7.13
C ILE A 108 -11.35 9.95 8.20
N THR A 109 -11.79 9.97 9.45
CA THR A 109 -11.02 9.60 10.64
C THR A 109 -11.66 8.43 11.39
N GLY A 110 -11.73 7.27 10.78
CA GLY A 110 -12.36 6.10 11.39
C GLY A 110 -12.77 5.10 10.32
N ALA A 111 -13.67 4.19 10.64
CA ALA A 111 -14.32 3.29 9.70
C ALA A 111 -15.72 3.83 9.37
N LEU A 112 -16.02 4.00 8.09
CA LEU A 112 -17.36 4.36 7.64
C LEU A 112 -18.30 3.16 7.80
N ASN A 113 -19.51 3.40 8.31
CA ASN A 113 -20.51 2.35 8.42
C ASN A 113 -21.51 2.40 7.24
N HIS A 114 -22.42 1.43 7.20
CA HIS A 114 -23.46 1.31 6.19
C HIS A 114 -24.49 2.46 6.17
N THR A 115 -24.52 3.31 7.19
CA THR A 115 -25.40 4.49 7.28
C THR A 115 -24.66 5.80 7.01
N ALA A 116 -23.35 5.74 6.71
CA ALA A 116 -22.56 6.94 6.46
C ALA A 116 -23.05 7.68 5.23
N ARG A 117 -23.41 8.96 5.38
CA ARG A 117 -23.84 9.84 4.28
C ARG A 117 -22.72 10.75 3.79
N HIS A 118 -21.49 10.36 4.09
CA HIS A 118 -20.28 11.04 3.67
C HIS A 118 -19.24 10.02 3.16
N GLY A 119 -18.29 10.49 2.41
CA GLY A 119 -17.25 9.66 1.82
C GLY A 119 -16.10 10.50 1.33
N ILE A 120 -15.28 9.95 0.44
CA ILE A 120 -14.19 10.67 -0.19
C ILE A 120 -14.75 11.93 -0.91
N ASN A 121 -14.14 13.08 -0.62
CA ASN A 121 -14.52 14.32 -1.29
C ASN A 121 -14.10 14.25 -2.76
N PRO A 122 -14.97 14.59 -3.74
CA PRO A 122 -14.66 14.55 -5.17
C PRO A 122 -13.48 15.44 -5.58
N ASP A 123 -13.13 16.41 -4.74
CA ASP A 123 -11.96 17.24 -4.97
C ASP A 123 -10.63 16.60 -4.50
N GLU A 124 -10.65 15.50 -3.76
CA GLU A 124 -9.44 14.78 -3.38
C GLU A 124 -8.94 13.91 -4.54
N MET A 125 -7.65 14.04 -4.85
CA MET A 125 -7.04 13.23 -5.92
C MET A 125 -6.58 11.89 -5.39
N THR A 126 -7.04 10.81 -6.00
CA THR A 126 -6.57 9.46 -5.74
C THR A 126 -5.37 9.10 -6.63
N ILE A 127 -4.64 8.04 -6.26
CA ILE A 127 -3.60 7.44 -7.12
C ILE A 127 -4.17 7.16 -8.53
N ALA A 128 -5.40 6.64 -8.62
CA ALA A 128 -6.03 6.32 -9.91
C ALA A 128 -6.23 7.58 -10.77
N GLU A 129 -6.76 8.67 -10.19
CA GLU A 129 -6.95 9.94 -10.90
C GLU A 129 -5.64 10.56 -11.36
N VAL A 130 -4.61 10.52 -10.51
CA VAL A 130 -3.26 10.98 -10.87
C VAL A 130 -2.71 10.19 -12.06
N LEU A 131 -2.81 8.87 -12.03
CA LEU A 131 -2.28 8.00 -13.09
C LEU A 131 -3.09 8.09 -14.39
N LYS A 132 -4.40 8.36 -14.32
CA LYS A 132 -5.22 8.60 -15.52
C LYS A 132 -4.75 9.79 -16.36
N GLN A 133 -4.05 10.78 -15.77
CA GLN A 133 -3.43 11.88 -16.53
C GLN A 133 -2.30 11.40 -17.47
N ARG A 134 -1.89 10.13 -17.33
CA ARG A 134 -0.90 9.44 -18.16
C ARG A 134 -1.47 8.23 -18.89
N ASP A 135 -2.78 8.23 -19.17
CA ASP A 135 -3.51 7.21 -19.92
C ASP A 135 -3.46 5.80 -19.32
N TYR A 136 -3.30 5.69 -17.99
CA TYR A 136 -3.37 4.41 -17.32
C TYR A 136 -4.81 3.84 -17.37
N ALA A 137 -4.89 2.54 -17.66
CA ALA A 137 -6.10 1.78 -17.33
C ALA A 137 -6.10 1.51 -15.82
N THR A 138 -7.22 1.70 -15.16
CA THR A 138 -7.31 1.65 -13.70
C THR A 138 -8.41 0.69 -13.24
N ALA A 139 -8.11 -0.15 -12.24
CA ALA A 139 -9.10 -1.04 -11.65
C ALA A 139 -8.92 -1.20 -10.15
N ILE A 140 -10.04 -1.39 -9.46
CA ILE A 140 -10.09 -1.87 -8.08
C ILE A 140 -10.97 -3.10 -7.99
N PHE A 141 -10.45 -4.17 -7.37
CA PHE A 141 -11.21 -5.37 -7.06
C PHE A 141 -11.11 -5.67 -5.57
N GLY A 142 -12.25 -5.61 -4.87
CA GLY A 142 -12.36 -5.82 -3.44
C GLY A 142 -13.04 -4.70 -2.66
N LYS A 143 -12.63 -4.51 -1.41
CA LYS A 143 -13.20 -3.55 -0.47
C LYS A 143 -12.78 -2.11 -0.78
N TRP A 144 -13.79 -1.24 -0.96
CA TRP A 144 -13.58 0.21 -1.13
C TRP A 144 -13.47 0.96 0.19
N HIS A 145 -14.54 1.02 0.94
CA HIS A 145 -14.68 1.62 2.28
C HIS A 145 -14.44 3.14 2.38
N LEU A 146 -14.64 3.89 1.30
CA LEU A 146 -14.52 5.36 1.28
C LEU A 146 -15.83 6.07 0.91
N GLY A 147 -16.96 5.44 1.23
CA GLY A 147 -18.31 5.88 0.95
C GLY A 147 -19.02 4.92 0.00
N HIS A 148 -20.27 4.60 0.31
CA HIS A 148 -21.06 3.62 -0.44
C HIS A 148 -22.14 4.26 -1.33
N GLU A 149 -22.41 5.54 -1.14
CA GLU A 149 -23.32 6.28 -1.99
C GLU A 149 -22.70 6.58 -3.37
N GLN A 150 -23.55 6.73 -4.37
CA GLN A 150 -23.14 6.86 -5.78
C GLN A 150 -22.01 7.88 -6.05
N PRO A 151 -21.99 9.09 -5.44
CA PRO A 151 -20.92 10.06 -5.69
C PRO A 151 -19.55 9.61 -5.18
N PHE A 152 -19.52 8.66 -4.21
CA PHE A 152 -18.30 8.22 -3.51
C PHE A 152 -17.75 6.90 -4.06
N LEU A 153 -18.41 6.26 -5.03
CA LEU A 153 -17.96 4.97 -5.56
C LEU A 153 -16.65 5.11 -6.36
N PRO A 154 -15.83 4.06 -6.43
CA PRO A 154 -14.51 4.09 -7.08
C PRO A 154 -14.51 4.65 -8.50
N VAL A 155 -15.55 4.35 -9.28
CA VAL A 155 -15.68 4.82 -10.66
C VAL A 155 -15.85 6.36 -10.78
N ARG A 156 -16.08 7.05 -9.67
CA ARG A 156 -16.08 8.52 -9.58
C ARG A 156 -14.74 9.09 -9.16
N HIS A 157 -13.80 8.21 -8.76
CA HIS A 157 -12.48 8.55 -8.22
C HIS A 157 -11.36 7.89 -9.01
N GLY A 158 -11.47 7.94 -10.35
CA GLY A 158 -10.41 7.58 -11.28
C GLY A 158 -10.30 6.09 -11.63
N PHE A 159 -11.12 5.20 -11.10
CA PHE A 159 -11.13 3.79 -11.50
C PHE A 159 -12.07 3.54 -12.67
N ASP A 160 -11.56 2.90 -13.74
CA ASP A 160 -12.35 2.50 -14.90
C ASP A 160 -13.19 1.25 -14.63
N ASP A 161 -12.69 0.36 -13.74
CA ASP A 161 -13.28 -0.93 -13.44
C ASP A 161 -13.34 -1.13 -11.91
N TYR A 162 -14.53 -1.39 -11.40
CA TYR A 162 -14.76 -1.71 -9.99
C TYR A 162 -15.60 -2.97 -9.85
N PHE A 163 -15.14 -3.88 -9.00
CA PHE A 163 -15.92 -5.03 -8.56
C PHE A 163 -15.59 -5.33 -7.10
N GLY A 164 -16.56 -5.17 -6.20
CA GLY A 164 -16.26 -5.38 -4.79
C GLY A 164 -17.36 -4.92 -3.83
N LEU A 165 -16.98 -4.89 -2.56
CA LEU A 165 -17.82 -4.44 -1.45
C LEU A 165 -17.59 -2.95 -1.18
N PRO A 166 -18.66 -2.14 -1.05
CA PRO A 166 -18.52 -0.71 -0.81
C PRO A 166 -18.08 -0.36 0.62
N TYR A 167 -18.23 -1.29 1.57
CA TYR A 167 -17.80 -1.19 2.96
C TYR A 167 -17.32 -2.54 3.49
N SER A 168 -17.17 -2.70 4.81
CA SER A 168 -16.61 -3.90 5.43
C SER A 168 -17.56 -5.11 5.33
N ASN A 169 -16.98 -6.28 5.17
CA ASN A 169 -17.69 -7.55 4.97
C ASN A 169 -18.51 -8.03 6.18
N ASP A 170 -18.22 -7.51 7.37
CA ASP A 170 -18.95 -7.79 8.59
C ASP A 170 -20.28 -7.03 8.69
N MET A 171 -20.46 -5.96 7.91
CA MET A 171 -21.72 -5.20 7.85
C MET A 171 -22.76 -5.92 6.98
N TRP A 172 -23.25 -7.05 7.47
CA TRP A 172 -24.20 -7.94 6.78
C TRP A 172 -25.23 -8.51 7.75
N PRO A 173 -26.42 -9.01 7.28
CA PRO A 173 -27.52 -9.44 8.17
C PRO A 173 -27.13 -10.57 9.14
N ARG A 174 -26.17 -11.42 8.75
CA ARG A 174 -25.72 -12.56 9.57
C ARG A 174 -24.51 -12.24 10.44
N HIS A 175 -24.34 -10.96 10.83
CA HIS A 175 -23.26 -10.57 11.74
C HIS A 175 -23.33 -11.36 13.06
N PRO A 176 -22.24 -12.01 13.52
CA PRO A 176 -22.30 -12.94 14.66
C PRO A 176 -22.84 -12.35 15.97
N GLN A 177 -22.56 -11.07 16.24
CA GLN A 177 -22.97 -10.37 17.46
C GLN A 177 -24.14 -9.40 17.26
N GLN A 178 -24.47 -9.03 16.01
CA GLN A 178 -25.48 -8.02 15.66
C GLN A 178 -26.37 -8.54 14.53
N LYS A 179 -26.92 -9.76 14.75
CA LYS A 179 -27.78 -10.40 13.76
C LYS A 179 -28.95 -9.47 13.39
N ASP A 180 -29.26 -9.41 12.10
CA ASP A 180 -30.34 -8.62 11.49
C ASP A 180 -30.25 -7.09 11.75
N PHE A 181 -29.09 -6.59 12.22
CA PHE A 181 -28.84 -5.15 12.41
C PHE A 181 -28.42 -4.45 11.10
N TYR A 182 -27.62 -5.14 10.30
CA TYR A 182 -27.13 -4.59 9.03
C TYR A 182 -28.04 -4.97 7.86
N PRO A 183 -28.13 -4.12 6.82
CA PRO A 183 -28.81 -4.47 5.58
C PRO A 183 -28.07 -5.58 4.83
N ASP A 184 -28.69 -6.11 3.77
CA ASP A 184 -28.05 -7.02 2.84
C ASP A 184 -26.77 -6.40 2.30
N LEU A 185 -25.68 -7.20 2.30
CA LEU A 185 -24.37 -6.74 1.86
C LEU A 185 -24.32 -6.66 0.33
N PRO A 186 -24.17 -5.47 -0.28
CA PRO A 186 -24.15 -5.37 -1.74
C PRO A 186 -22.77 -5.72 -2.30
N LEU A 187 -22.77 -6.51 -3.37
CA LEU A 187 -21.64 -6.65 -4.27
C LEU A 187 -21.88 -5.77 -5.49
N ILE A 188 -20.93 -4.89 -5.77
CA ILE A 188 -21.07 -3.86 -6.80
C ILE A 188 -20.13 -4.16 -7.97
N GLU A 189 -20.65 -3.96 -9.21
CA GLU A 189 -19.84 -3.88 -10.42
C GLU A 189 -20.06 -2.51 -11.08
N GLY A 190 -18.95 -1.76 -11.26
CA GLY A 190 -19.04 -0.36 -11.69
C GLY A 190 -19.80 0.49 -10.66
N HIS A 191 -21.04 0.81 -10.95
CA HIS A 191 -21.96 1.55 -10.05
C HIS A 191 -23.27 0.80 -9.78
N GLN A 192 -23.36 -0.47 -10.19
CA GLN A 192 -24.57 -1.27 -10.06
C GLN A 192 -24.39 -2.38 -9.01
N VAL A 193 -25.36 -2.53 -8.13
CA VAL A 193 -25.46 -3.71 -7.27
C VAL A 193 -25.85 -4.90 -8.13
N ILE A 194 -24.99 -5.90 -8.19
CA ILE A 194 -25.18 -7.12 -9.01
C ILE A 194 -25.59 -8.34 -8.20
N GLU A 195 -25.36 -8.30 -6.88
CA GLU A 195 -25.64 -9.41 -5.96
C GLU A 195 -25.84 -8.84 -4.55
N LEU A 196 -26.76 -9.39 -3.78
CA LEU A 196 -26.96 -9.10 -2.36
C LEU A 196 -26.54 -10.32 -1.55
N ASP A 197 -25.89 -10.09 -0.40
CA ASP A 197 -25.34 -11.15 0.45
C ASP A 197 -24.51 -12.20 -0.31
N PRO A 198 -23.48 -11.77 -1.07
CA PRO A 198 -22.68 -12.69 -1.86
C PRO A 198 -22.07 -13.79 -0.98
N ASP A 199 -21.82 -14.95 -1.57
CA ASP A 199 -21.01 -15.98 -0.91
C ASP A 199 -19.58 -15.44 -0.68
N GLN A 200 -19.32 -15.01 0.54
CA GLN A 200 -18.05 -14.39 0.91
C GLN A 200 -16.87 -15.35 0.78
N SER A 201 -17.11 -16.67 0.82
CA SER A 201 -16.05 -17.67 0.62
C SER A 201 -15.47 -17.64 -0.81
N GLN A 202 -16.18 -17.04 -1.76
CA GLN A 202 -15.74 -16.94 -3.16
C GLN A 202 -15.08 -15.58 -3.48
N LEU A 203 -15.15 -14.59 -2.59
CA LEU A 203 -14.74 -13.23 -2.92
C LEU A 203 -13.26 -13.13 -3.25
N THR A 204 -12.36 -13.75 -2.46
CA THR A 204 -10.92 -13.75 -2.75
C THR A 204 -10.62 -14.33 -4.14
N SER A 205 -11.25 -15.44 -4.51
CA SER A 205 -11.11 -16.04 -5.83
C SER A 205 -11.66 -15.13 -6.93
N ARG A 206 -12.86 -14.56 -6.75
CA ARG A 206 -13.51 -13.64 -7.71
C ARG A 206 -12.66 -12.40 -7.97
N TYR A 207 -12.08 -11.78 -6.93
CA TYR A 207 -11.16 -10.64 -7.07
C TYR A 207 -9.91 -11.03 -7.84
N THR A 208 -9.33 -12.19 -7.52
CA THR A 208 -8.12 -12.72 -8.17
C THR A 208 -8.34 -12.96 -9.65
N GLU A 209 -9.45 -13.59 -10.02
CA GLU A 209 -9.78 -13.86 -11.42
C GLU A 209 -9.97 -12.57 -12.23
N ARG A 210 -10.63 -11.57 -11.64
CA ARG A 210 -10.78 -10.25 -12.27
C ARG A 210 -9.43 -9.55 -12.43
N ALA A 211 -8.58 -9.62 -11.42
CA ALA A 211 -7.21 -9.08 -11.48
C ALA A 211 -6.40 -9.72 -12.61
N VAL A 212 -6.43 -11.05 -12.73
CA VAL A 212 -5.75 -11.78 -13.81
C VAL A 212 -6.26 -11.34 -15.19
N ARG A 213 -7.59 -11.32 -15.39
CA ARG A 213 -8.20 -10.88 -16.65
C ARG A 213 -7.88 -9.42 -16.97
N PHE A 214 -7.84 -8.54 -15.96
CA PHE A 214 -7.48 -7.14 -16.13
C PHE A 214 -6.03 -6.98 -16.62
N ILE A 215 -5.08 -7.70 -16.04
CA ILE A 215 -3.66 -7.71 -16.46
C ILE A 215 -3.54 -8.18 -17.92
N GLU A 216 -4.20 -9.28 -18.27
CA GLU A 216 -4.14 -9.89 -19.61
C GLU A 216 -4.71 -8.95 -20.69
N ARG A 217 -5.85 -8.30 -20.45
CA ARG A 217 -6.47 -7.39 -21.44
C ARG A 217 -5.76 -6.04 -21.56
N ASN A 218 -4.99 -5.61 -20.55
CA ASN A 218 -4.27 -4.34 -20.55
C ASN A 218 -2.76 -4.50 -20.78
N ARG A 219 -2.30 -5.66 -21.27
CA ARG A 219 -0.87 -5.96 -21.46
C ARG A 219 -0.13 -4.98 -22.37
N ASP A 220 -0.83 -4.27 -23.25
CA ASP A 220 -0.24 -3.38 -24.27
C ASP A 220 -0.26 -1.89 -23.87
N LYS A 221 -0.83 -1.54 -22.71
CA LYS A 221 -0.86 -0.17 -22.17
C LYS A 221 -0.55 -0.15 -20.67
N PRO A 222 -0.12 0.99 -20.10
CA PRO A 222 0.15 1.08 -18.68
C PRO A 222 -1.15 0.90 -17.87
N PHE A 223 -1.04 0.27 -16.69
CA PHE A 223 -2.18 0.08 -15.82
C PHE A 223 -1.85 0.22 -14.33
N PHE A 224 -2.87 0.60 -13.58
CA PHE A 224 -2.89 0.57 -12.12
C PHE A 224 -3.99 -0.39 -11.67
N LEU A 225 -3.60 -1.38 -10.87
CA LEU A 225 -4.50 -2.39 -10.31
C LEU A 225 -4.41 -2.37 -8.78
N TYR A 226 -5.53 -2.10 -8.12
CA TYR A 226 -5.67 -2.16 -6.67
C TYR A 226 -6.53 -3.37 -6.28
N VAL A 227 -5.90 -4.44 -5.78
CA VAL A 227 -6.58 -5.65 -5.27
C VAL A 227 -6.73 -5.51 -3.77
N ALA A 228 -7.88 -5.01 -3.35
CA ALA A 228 -8.19 -4.68 -1.97
C ALA A 228 -8.99 -5.84 -1.34
N HIS A 229 -8.29 -6.90 -0.92
CA HIS A 229 -8.93 -8.05 -0.29
C HIS A 229 -9.81 -7.64 0.90
N THR A 230 -10.91 -8.36 1.11
CA THR A 230 -11.80 -8.23 2.27
C THR A 230 -11.32 -9.08 3.44
N MET A 231 -10.34 -9.93 3.21
CA MET A 231 -9.74 -10.84 4.18
C MET A 231 -8.33 -10.37 4.54
N PRO A 232 -7.84 -10.73 5.75
CA PRO A 232 -8.41 -11.60 6.78
C PRO A 232 -9.29 -10.86 7.83
N HIS A 233 -10.02 -9.81 7.45
CA HIS A 233 -11.00 -9.18 8.35
C HIS A 233 -12.11 -10.17 8.73
N VAL A 234 -12.49 -10.17 9.98
CA VAL A 234 -13.59 -11.02 10.49
C VAL A 234 -14.97 -10.52 10.01
N PRO A 235 -15.98 -11.40 9.87
CA PRO A 235 -15.90 -12.86 9.99
C PRO A 235 -15.06 -13.47 8.83
N LEU A 236 -14.32 -14.53 9.16
CA LEU A 236 -13.42 -15.16 8.20
C LEU A 236 -14.17 -16.07 7.23
N PHE A 237 -13.85 -15.93 5.95
CA PHE A 237 -14.34 -16.78 4.88
C PHE A 237 -13.21 -17.26 4.00
N VAL A 238 -13.24 -18.52 3.61
CA VAL A 238 -12.24 -19.14 2.74
C VAL A 238 -12.92 -20.10 1.77
N SER A 239 -12.41 -20.23 0.57
CA SER A 239 -12.95 -21.18 -0.40
C SER A 239 -12.68 -22.63 0.01
N GLY A 240 -13.53 -23.54 -0.46
CA GLY A 240 -13.41 -24.97 -0.15
C GLY A 240 -12.04 -25.56 -0.49
N LYS A 241 -11.33 -24.98 -1.43
CA LYS A 241 -9.97 -25.39 -1.83
C LYS A 241 -8.95 -25.22 -0.70
N PHE A 242 -9.09 -24.22 0.14
CA PHE A 242 -8.12 -23.88 1.18
C PHE A 242 -8.57 -24.29 2.59
N LYS A 243 -9.86 -24.56 2.77
CA LYS A 243 -10.45 -24.89 4.06
C LYS A 243 -9.84 -26.15 4.68
N GLY A 244 -9.34 -26.03 5.91
CA GLY A 244 -8.76 -27.15 6.68
C GLY A 244 -7.34 -27.53 6.26
N ASN A 245 -6.63 -26.69 5.51
CA ASN A 245 -5.32 -27.03 4.95
C ASN A 245 -4.14 -26.54 5.80
N THR A 246 -4.38 -25.73 6.84
CA THR A 246 -3.29 -25.18 7.64
C THR A 246 -3.42 -25.51 9.13
N ALA A 247 -2.29 -25.65 9.81
CA ALA A 247 -2.25 -25.90 11.25
C ALA A 247 -2.77 -24.73 12.10
N ARG A 248 -2.88 -23.52 11.50
CA ARG A 248 -3.39 -22.32 12.17
C ARG A 248 -4.92 -22.17 12.05
N GLY A 249 -5.60 -23.21 11.58
CA GLY A 249 -7.06 -23.22 11.40
C GLY A 249 -7.55 -22.23 10.36
N LEU A 250 -8.79 -21.75 10.51
CA LEU A 250 -9.45 -20.90 9.51
C LEU A 250 -8.67 -19.64 9.15
N TYR A 251 -8.04 -18.98 10.13
CA TYR A 251 -7.20 -17.81 9.85
C TYR A 251 -6.02 -18.15 8.94
N GLY A 252 -5.31 -19.23 9.22
CA GLY A 252 -4.20 -19.69 8.38
C GLY A 252 -4.65 -20.09 6.97
N ASP A 253 -5.84 -20.69 6.84
CA ASP A 253 -6.42 -21.06 5.54
C ASP A 253 -6.72 -19.81 4.69
N VAL A 254 -7.26 -18.75 5.33
CA VAL A 254 -7.51 -17.45 4.68
C VAL A 254 -6.19 -16.80 4.22
N ILE A 255 -5.14 -16.83 5.05
CA ILE A 255 -3.81 -16.32 4.67
C ILE A 255 -3.25 -17.11 3.48
N ALA A 256 -3.41 -18.44 3.47
CA ALA A 256 -2.97 -19.28 2.34
C ALA A 256 -3.72 -18.94 1.04
N GLU A 257 -5.00 -18.57 1.10
CA GLU A 257 -5.76 -18.14 -0.07
C GLU A 257 -5.34 -16.75 -0.56
N ILE A 258 -5.03 -15.81 0.33
CA ILE A 258 -4.44 -14.50 -0.03
C ILE A 258 -3.07 -14.68 -0.70
N ASP A 259 -2.22 -15.54 -0.15
CA ASP A 259 -0.92 -15.87 -0.74
C ASP A 259 -1.07 -16.49 -2.14
N TRP A 260 -2.02 -17.42 -2.31
CA TRP A 260 -2.35 -17.96 -3.62
C TRP A 260 -2.81 -16.88 -4.60
N SER A 261 -3.64 -15.93 -4.16
CA SER A 261 -4.07 -14.80 -4.96
C SER A 261 -2.87 -13.97 -5.45
N ALA A 262 -1.95 -13.63 -4.54
CA ALA A 262 -0.71 -12.92 -4.89
C ALA A 262 0.10 -13.71 -5.92
N GLY A 263 0.24 -15.04 -5.75
CA GLY A 263 0.91 -15.93 -6.69
C GLY A 263 0.27 -15.89 -8.08
N ARG A 264 -1.08 -15.95 -8.17
CA ARG A 264 -1.82 -15.90 -9.44
C ARG A 264 -1.64 -14.57 -10.17
N ILE A 265 -1.58 -13.47 -9.44
CA ILE A 265 -1.33 -12.12 -9.98
C ILE A 265 0.10 -12.03 -10.52
N LEU A 266 1.10 -12.45 -9.75
CA LEU A 266 2.50 -12.49 -10.18
C LEU A 266 2.71 -13.36 -11.43
N ASP A 267 2.05 -14.52 -11.48
CA ASP A 267 2.09 -15.41 -12.64
C ASP A 267 1.42 -14.80 -13.88
N ALA A 268 0.33 -14.03 -13.71
CA ALA A 268 -0.32 -13.31 -14.81
C ALA A 268 0.60 -12.22 -15.38
N VAL A 269 1.27 -11.44 -14.53
CA VAL A 269 2.27 -10.45 -14.94
C VAL A 269 3.41 -11.11 -15.74
N LYS A 270 3.91 -12.25 -15.26
CA LYS A 270 4.97 -13.01 -15.94
C LYS A 270 4.51 -13.57 -17.28
N ARG A 271 3.31 -14.19 -17.34
CA ARG A 271 2.74 -14.70 -18.61
C ARG A 271 2.52 -13.59 -19.63
N ALA A 272 2.11 -12.42 -19.18
CA ALA A 272 1.96 -11.23 -20.03
C ALA A 272 3.29 -10.61 -20.48
N LYS A 273 4.44 -11.14 -20.02
CA LYS A 273 5.81 -10.60 -20.25
C LYS A 273 6.02 -9.18 -19.73
N LEU A 274 5.33 -8.83 -18.64
CA LEU A 274 5.36 -7.50 -18.01
C LEU A 274 6.22 -7.45 -16.74
N ASP A 275 6.95 -8.51 -16.43
CA ASP A 275 7.63 -8.69 -15.16
C ASP A 275 8.62 -7.56 -14.83
N ASN A 276 9.42 -7.14 -15.83
CA ASN A 276 10.38 -6.04 -15.69
C ASN A 276 9.76 -4.63 -15.80
N GLU A 277 8.48 -4.54 -16.12
CA GLU A 277 7.74 -3.29 -16.31
C GLU A 277 6.68 -3.06 -15.23
N THR A 278 6.63 -3.93 -14.20
CA THR A 278 5.57 -3.90 -13.19
C THR A 278 6.16 -3.83 -11.78
N LEU A 279 5.79 -2.78 -11.06
CA LEU A 279 5.97 -2.71 -9.62
C LEU A 279 4.76 -3.38 -8.95
N VAL A 280 5.01 -4.44 -8.18
CA VAL A 280 4.00 -5.12 -7.37
C VAL A 280 4.29 -4.85 -5.91
N ILE A 281 3.30 -4.37 -5.17
CA ILE A 281 3.35 -4.07 -3.74
C ILE A 281 2.33 -4.95 -3.02
N PHE A 282 2.72 -5.51 -1.87
CA PHE A 282 1.82 -6.15 -0.91
C PHE A 282 1.95 -5.48 0.46
N THR A 283 0.82 -5.15 1.09
CA THR A 283 0.77 -4.59 2.45
C THR A 283 -0.63 -4.75 3.06
N SER A 284 -0.86 -4.21 4.27
CA SER A 284 -2.14 -4.24 5.00
C SER A 284 -2.62 -2.83 5.33
N ASP A 285 -3.92 -2.70 5.60
CA ASP A 285 -4.54 -1.43 5.99
C ASP A 285 -4.36 -1.07 7.46
N ASN A 286 -4.16 -2.04 8.33
CA ASN A 286 -3.77 -1.87 9.73
C ASN A 286 -3.31 -3.20 10.32
N GLY A 287 -2.85 -3.16 11.56
CA GLY A 287 -2.52 -4.36 12.32
C GLY A 287 -3.74 -5.20 12.69
N PRO A 288 -3.55 -6.37 13.33
CA PRO A 288 -4.59 -7.37 13.54
C PRO A 288 -5.64 -6.93 14.58
N TRP A 289 -6.88 -7.40 14.42
CA TRP A 289 -7.94 -7.17 15.39
C TRP A 289 -7.92 -8.25 16.48
N LEU A 290 -7.09 -8.03 17.50
CA LEU A 290 -6.70 -9.02 18.49
C LEU A 290 -7.84 -9.66 19.28
N SER A 291 -8.99 -8.97 19.42
CA SER A 291 -10.12 -9.51 20.21
C SER A 291 -10.67 -10.82 19.67
N TYR A 292 -10.45 -11.15 18.42
CA TYR A 292 -10.98 -12.38 17.81
C TYR A 292 -10.09 -13.61 18.00
N GLY A 293 -8.99 -13.50 18.77
CA GLY A 293 -8.17 -14.63 19.20
C GLY A 293 -7.63 -15.49 18.04
N ASN A 294 -8.09 -16.73 17.94
CA ASN A 294 -7.65 -17.63 16.85
C ASN A 294 -8.15 -17.23 15.45
N HIS A 295 -9.10 -16.28 15.36
CA HIS A 295 -9.51 -15.65 14.11
C HIS A 295 -8.83 -14.29 13.88
N ALA A 296 -7.86 -13.92 14.71
CA ALA A 296 -7.06 -12.71 14.56
C ALA A 296 -5.65 -13.01 14.06
N GLY A 297 -5.03 -12.01 13.45
CA GLY A 297 -3.63 -12.03 13.08
C GLY A 297 -2.68 -11.85 14.26
N SER A 298 -1.38 -11.91 13.95
CA SER A 298 -0.30 -11.72 14.93
C SER A 298 0.43 -10.39 14.67
N PRO A 299 0.52 -9.49 15.66
CA PRO A 299 1.33 -8.29 15.54
C PRO A 299 2.84 -8.59 15.63
N GLY A 300 3.22 -9.84 15.86
CA GLY A 300 4.60 -10.23 16.11
C GLY A 300 5.10 -9.72 17.47
N PRO A 301 6.28 -9.07 17.52
CA PRO A 301 6.83 -8.57 18.79
C PRO A 301 6.19 -7.26 19.25
N PHE A 302 5.23 -6.72 18.48
CA PHE A 302 4.68 -5.38 18.69
C PHE A 302 3.52 -5.40 19.69
N ARG A 303 3.39 -4.29 20.41
CA ARG A 303 2.32 -4.08 21.39
C ARG A 303 1.02 -3.74 20.71
N GLU A 304 -0.11 -4.26 21.25
CA GLU A 304 -1.48 -4.01 20.83
C GLU A 304 -1.74 -4.36 19.35
N GLY A 305 -2.80 -3.81 18.77
CA GLY A 305 -3.24 -4.06 17.38
C GLY A 305 -4.15 -2.96 16.86
N LYS A 306 -5.06 -3.32 15.96
CA LYS A 306 -6.07 -2.45 15.35
C LYS A 306 -6.69 -1.49 16.39
N ALA A 307 -6.98 -0.27 15.97
CA ALA A 307 -7.54 0.81 16.78
C ALA A 307 -6.57 1.43 17.80
N THR A 308 -5.28 1.16 17.73
CA THR A 308 -4.27 1.78 18.59
C THR A 308 -3.11 2.39 17.80
N ALA A 309 -2.45 3.37 18.41
CA ALA A 309 -1.24 3.98 17.86
C ALA A 309 0.05 3.23 18.25
N PHE A 310 -0.04 2.13 18.99
CA PHE A 310 1.10 1.25 19.26
C PHE A 310 1.58 0.56 17.98
N GLU A 311 2.85 0.11 17.99
CA GLU A 311 3.47 -0.51 16.81
C GLU A 311 2.61 -1.65 16.23
N GLY A 312 1.97 -2.48 17.08
CA GLY A 312 1.10 -3.56 16.62
C GLY A 312 -0.14 -3.10 15.86
N GLY A 313 -0.59 -1.87 16.07
CA GLY A 313 -1.72 -1.29 15.33
C GLY A 313 -1.31 -0.63 14.02
N VAL A 314 -0.22 0.12 14.02
CA VAL A 314 0.16 1.01 12.91
C VAL A 314 1.28 0.47 12.02
N ARG A 315 2.11 -0.47 12.50
CA ARG A 315 3.20 -1.05 11.73
C ARG A 315 2.75 -2.32 11.04
N VAL A 316 2.82 -2.34 9.72
CA VAL A 316 2.29 -3.40 8.87
C VAL A 316 3.39 -4.01 8.00
N PRO A 317 3.24 -5.28 7.54
CA PRO A 317 4.19 -5.86 6.61
C PRO A 317 4.11 -5.15 5.26
N PHE A 318 5.28 -4.95 4.65
CA PHE A 318 5.39 -4.35 3.32
C PHE A 318 6.41 -5.10 2.48
N VAL A 319 5.97 -5.56 1.32
CA VAL A 319 6.84 -6.18 0.32
C VAL A 319 6.64 -5.47 -1.01
N ALA A 320 7.73 -5.13 -1.69
CA ALA A 320 7.68 -4.60 -3.05
C ALA A 320 8.64 -5.39 -3.96
N ARG A 321 8.19 -5.65 -5.19
CA ARG A 321 8.96 -6.38 -6.18
C ARG A 321 8.89 -5.66 -7.53
N TRP A 322 10.06 -5.42 -8.11
CA TRP A 322 10.19 -4.94 -9.49
C TRP A 322 11.53 -5.42 -10.07
N PRO A 323 11.53 -6.53 -10.82
CA PRO A 323 12.76 -7.09 -11.37
C PRO A 323 13.56 -6.06 -12.19
N GLY A 324 14.87 -6.03 -11.99
CA GLY A 324 15.75 -5.08 -12.66
C GLY A 324 15.73 -3.65 -12.13
N ARG A 325 14.82 -3.32 -11.16
CA ARG A 325 14.70 -1.99 -10.56
C ARG A 325 14.90 -2.01 -9.05
N ILE A 326 14.36 -3.02 -8.38
CA ILE A 326 14.51 -3.24 -6.94
C ILE A 326 15.51 -4.40 -6.77
N PRO A 327 16.60 -4.22 -6.01
CA PRO A 327 17.56 -5.29 -5.76
C PRO A 327 16.91 -6.45 -4.99
N LYS A 328 17.20 -7.68 -5.42
CA LYS A 328 16.63 -8.90 -4.82
C LYS A 328 17.08 -9.08 -3.36
N GLY A 329 16.15 -9.54 -2.51
CA GLY A 329 16.39 -9.88 -1.11
C GLY A 329 16.77 -8.70 -0.24
N SER A 330 16.46 -7.48 -0.69
CA SER A 330 16.74 -6.26 0.06
C SER A 330 15.88 -6.14 1.32
N ILE A 331 16.43 -5.49 2.33
CA ILE A 331 15.71 -5.12 3.54
C ILE A 331 15.91 -3.62 3.76
N GLY A 332 14.80 -2.87 3.82
CA GLY A 332 14.80 -1.45 4.12
C GLY A 332 14.38 -1.19 5.57
N HIS A 333 15.13 -0.33 6.26
CA HIS A 333 14.87 0.03 7.66
C HIS A 333 14.44 1.50 7.83
N LEU A 334 14.47 2.31 6.77
CA LEU A 334 13.99 3.68 6.84
C LEU A 334 12.46 3.70 6.98
N PRO A 335 11.92 4.47 7.92
CA PRO A 335 10.48 4.61 8.09
C PRO A 335 9.82 5.18 6.85
N ALA A 336 8.74 4.54 6.41
CA ALA A 336 7.86 5.00 5.35
C ALA A 336 6.40 4.73 5.75
N MET A 337 5.46 5.41 5.11
CA MET A 337 4.04 5.31 5.42
C MET A 337 3.20 5.15 4.15
N THR A 338 1.99 4.64 4.27
CA THR A 338 1.07 4.45 3.13
C THR A 338 0.83 5.74 2.34
N ILE A 339 0.91 6.92 2.97
CA ILE A 339 0.79 8.22 2.29
C ILE A 339 1.87 8.45 1.23
N ASP A 340 3.01 7.79 1.34
CA ASP A 340 4.15 7.94 0.44
C ASP A 340 3.95 7.25 -0.92
N LEU A 341 2.93 6.38 -1.03
CA LEU A 341 2.69 5.64 -2.27
C LEU A 341 2.20 6.54 -3.40
N LEU A 342 1.29 7.49 -3.14
CA LEU A 342 0.78 8.38 -4.18
C LEU A 342 1.91 9.17 -4.88
N PRO A 343 2.74 9.97 -4.17
CA PRO A 343 3.81 10.74 -4.81
C PRO A 343 4.86 9.83 -5.47
N THR A 344 5.11 8.64 -4.92
CA THR A 344 6.05 7.66 -5.50
C THR A 344 5.55 7.14 -6.84
N LEU A 345 4.30 6.67 -6.91
CA LEU A 345 3.74 6.13 -8.15
C LEU A 345 3.57 7.24 -9.20
N ALA A 346 3.17 8.43 -8.78
CA ALA A 346 3.10 9.61 -9.64
C ALA A 346 4.48 9.96 -10.25
N GLY A 347 5.52 10.02 -9.43
CA GLY A 347 6.89 10.28 -9.87
C GLY A 347 7.40 9.23 -10.86
N LEU A 348 7.16 7.94 -10.59
CA LEU A 348 7.54 6.84 -11.48
C LEU A 348 6.79 6.86 -12.82
N ALA A 349 5.55 7.32 -12.84
CA ALA A 349 4.74 7.49 -14.05
C ALA A 349 5.01 8.82 -14.78
N GLY A 350 5.76 9.75 -14.18
CA GLY A 350 5.87 11.11 -14.66
C GLY A 350 4.53 11.84 -14.70
N ALA A 351 3.62 11.49 -13.78
CA ALA A 351 2.31 12.11 -13.65
C ALA A 351 2.40 13.33 -12.73
N PRO A 352 1.80 14.48 -13.09
CA PRO A 352 1.80 15.65 -12.23
C PRO A 352 0.88 15.42 -11.02
N VAL A 353 1.36 15.76 -9.84
CA VAL A 353 0.53 15.85 -8.64
C VAL A 353 0.18 17.32 -8.45
N SER A 354 -1.12 17.62 -8.33
CA SER A 354 -1.57 19.01 -8.15
C SER A 354 -1.00 19.63 -6.87
N THR A 355 -0.42 20.81 -6.97
CA THR A 355 0.04 21.60 -5.83
C THR A 355 -1.07 22.43 -5.19
N ALA A 356 -2.27 22.46 -5.78
CA ALA A 356 -3.42 23.18 -5.25
C ALA A 356 -3.94 22.61 -3.93
N ARG A 357 -3.65 21.31 -3.68
CA ARG A 357 -4.00 20.62 -2.43
C ARG A 357 -2.75 19.98 -1.83
N THR A 358 -2.49 20.27 -0.58
CA THR A 358 -1.39 19.67 0.17
C THR A 358 -1.59 18.16 0.27
N ILE A 359 -0.56 17.39 -0.13
CA ILE A 359 -0.37 15.99 0.23
C ILE A 359 0.73 15.89 1.27
N ASP A 360 0.68 14.88 2.12
CA ASP A 360 1.64 14.69 3.22
C ASP A 360 2.78 13.74 2.84
N GLY A 361 2.49 12.84 1.91
CA GLY A 361 3.42 11.81 1.46
C GLY A 361 4.64 12.37 0.74
N ARG A 362 5.71 11.57 0.73
CA ARG A 362 6.98 11.83 0.06
C ARG A 362 7.32 10.71 -0.92
N ASP A 363 8.11 11.00 -1.93
CA ASP A 363 8.60 9.97 -2.85
C ASP A 363 9.52 8.98 -2.11
N MET A 364 9.05 7.74 -1.93
CA MET A 364 9.79 6.66 -1.29
C MET A 364 10.59 5.80 -2.28
N TRP A 365 10.65 6.16 -3.56
CA TRP A 365 11.39 5.38 -4.55
C TRP A 365 12.86 5.13 -4.16
N PRO A 366 13.63 6.11 -3.62
CA PRO A 366 15.00 5.86 -3.15
C PRO A 366 15.09 4.75 -2.10
N VAL A 367 14.09 4.64 -1.21
CA VAL A 367 14.00 3.57 -0.20
C VAL A 367 13.67 2.24 -0.86
N LEU A 368 12.70 2.19 -1.77
CA LEU A 368 12.34 0.97 -2.50
C LEU A 368 13.45 0.45 -3.39
N ALA A 369 14.17 1.34 -4.07
CA ALA A 369 15.32 1.00 -4.89
C ALA A 369 16.58 0.68 -4.07
N ASN A 370 16.49 0.69 -2.74
CA ASN A 370 17.58 0.45 -1.80
C ASN A 370 18.83 1.28 -2.13
N GLN A 371 18.64 2.56 -2.45
CA GLN A 371 19.73 3.46 -2.82
C GLN A 371 20.55 3.80 -1.57
N ARG A 372 21.88 3.79 -1.70
CA ARG A 372 22.79 4.16 -0.59
C ARG A 372 22.61 5.61 -0.11
N SER A 373 22.09 6.49 -0.97
CA SER A 373 21.77 7.88 -0.66
C SER A 373 20.40 8.08 -0.06
N ALA A 374 19.59 7.03 0.14
CA ALA A 374 18.28 7.15 0.75
C ALA A 374 18.40 7.69 2.19
N VAL A 375 17.61 8.70 2.48
CA VAL A 375 17.51 9.32 3.80
C VAL A 375 16.08 9.18 4.34
N ALA A 376 15.87 9.51 5.61
CA ALA A 376 14.54 9.54 6.19
C ALA A 376 13.61 10.44 5.36
N LEU A 377 12.45 9.92 5.00
CA LEU A 377 11.47 10.63 4.15
C LEU A 377 10.79 11.77 4.92
N HIS A 378 10.57 11.56 6.21
CA HIS A 378 9.87 12.48 7.09
C HIS A 378 10.72 12.79 8.32
N ASP A 379 10.68 14.04 8.77
CA ASP A 379 11.25 14.43 10.06
C ASP A 379 10.52 13.75 11.22
N ALA A 380 9.19 13.60 11.08
CA ALA A 380 8.34 12.88 12.01
C ALA A 380 7.14 12.23 11.31
N LEU A 381 6.68 11.10 11.84
CA LEU A 381 5.41 10.46 11.50
C LEU A 381 4.43 10.68 12.66
N TYR A 382 3.16 10.95 12.32
CA TYR A 382 2.08 11.23 13.26
C TYR A 382 1.07 10.10 13.25
N PHE A 383 0.68 9.65 14.44
CA PHE A 383 -0.28 8.57 14.61
C PHE A 383 -1.51 9.06 15.35
N PHE A 384 -2.62 9.04 14.64
CA PHE A 384 -3.91 9.46 15.17
C PHE A 384 -4.81 8.26 15.45
N TRP A 385 -5.71 8.43 16.40
CA TRP A 385 -6.91 7.62 16.53
C TRP A 385 -8.13 8.53 16.45
N GLY A 386 -8.98 8.31 15.45
CA GLY A 386 -10.01 9.29 15.16
C GLY A 386 -9.40 10.67 14.91
N ARG A 387 -9.78 11.66 15.72
CA ARG A 387 -9.25 13.04 15.66
C ARG A 387 -8.23 13.33 16.77
N GLU A 388 -7.79 12.33 17.49
CA GLU A 388 -6.86 12.43 18.63
C GLU A 388 -5.44 12.12 18.17
N LEU A 389 -4.48 13.00 18.44
CA LEU A 389 -3.07 12.76 18.19
C LEU A 389 -2.50 11.92 19.35
N HIS A 390 -2.26 10.64 19.09
CA HIS A 390 -1.81 9.70 20.11
C HIS A 390 -0.29 9.57 20.20
N ALA A 391 0.41 9.58 19.07
CA ALA A 391 1.87 9.41 19.10
C ALA A 391 2.58 10.14 17.95
N VAL A 392 3.86 10.44 18.19
CA VAL A 392 4.79 11.02 17.21
C VAL A 392 6.05 10.16 17.17
N ARG A 393 6.51 9.80 15.97
CA ARG A 393 7.76 9.07 15.76
C ARG A 393 8.76 9.92 14.99
N SER A 394 10.02 9.99 15.45
CA SER A 394 11.14 10.57 14.70
C SER A 394 12.38 9.69 14.88
N GLY A 395 12.93 9.19 13.78
CA GLY A 395 14.02 8.24 13.81
C GLY A 395 13.67 6.97 14.60
N ALA A 396 14.47 6.60 15.59
CA ALA A 396 14.24 5.47 16.49
C ALA A 396 13.20 5.75 17.59
N TRP A 397 12.90 7.00 17.84
CA TRP A 397 12.11 7.42 19.00
C TRP A 397 10.63 7.56 18.67
N LYS A 398 9.78 7.03 19.56
CA LYS A 398 8.32 7.24 19.51
C LYS A 398 7.82 7.75 20.86
N LEU A 399 7.18 8.90 20.82
CA LEU A 399 6.57 9.55 21.97
C LEU A 399 5.05 9.35 21.92
N HIS A 400 4.50 8.67 22.90
CA HIS A 400 3.06 8.69 23.15
C HIS A 400 2.71 9.94 23.97
N LEU A 401 1.69 10.66 23.50
CA LEU A 401 1.06 11.74 24.24
C LEU A 401 0.04 11.14 25.21
N PRO A 402 -0.38 11.82 26.28
CA PRO A 402 -1.40 11.29 27.17
C PRO A 402 -2.72 11.02 26.42
N HIS A 403 -3.16 9.75 26.39
CA HIS A 403 -4.40 9.35 25.73
C HIS A 403 -4.98 8.03 26.29
N PRO A 404 -6.31 7.80 26.18
CA PRO A 404 -6.90 6.50 26.42
C PRO A 404 -6.72 5.57 25.22
N TYR A 405 -6.68 4.26 25.46
CA TYR A 405 -6.68 3.24 24.42
C TYR A 405 -7.41 1.97 24.90
N GLN A 406 -7.83 1.14 23.95
CA GLN A 406 -8.41 -0.17 24.24
C GLN A 406 -7.30 -1.21 24.26
N SER A 407 -7.19 -1.95 25.37
CA SER A 407 -6.23 -3.04 25.52
C SER A 407 -6.98 -4.35 25.73
N LEU A 408 -6.49 -5.42 25.10
CA LEU A 408 -7.11 -6.73 25.19
C LEU A 408 -6.84 -7.36 26.55
N ASP A 409 -7.91 -7.66 27.29
CA ASP A 409 -7.83 -8.40 28.57
C ASP A 409 -7.99 -9.91 28.35
N VAL A 410 -8.95 -10.30 27.53
CA VAL A 410 -9.24 -11.71 27.23
C VAL A 410 -9.49 -11.85 25.73
N ALA A 411 -8.71 -12.69 25.08
CA ALA A 411 -8.92 -13.03 23.67
C ALA A 411 -10.20 -13.85 23.48
N GLY A 412 -10.89 -13.59 22.38
CA GLY A 412 -12.04 -14.39 21.97
C GLY A 412 -11.61 -15.65 21.21
N SER A 413 -12.56 -16.31 20.59
CA SER A 413 -12.32 -17.52 19.79
C SER A 413 -13.46 -17.74 18.81
N GLU A 414 -13.16 -18.53 17.75
CA GLU A 414 -14.16 -19.04 16.78
C GLU A 414 -15.09 -17.93 16.23
N GLY A 415 -14.53 -16.76 15.93
CA GLY A 415 -15.28 -15.62 15.38
C GLY A 415 -16.07 -14.80 16.40
N SER A 416 -15.95 -15.12 17.69
CA SER A 416 -16.51 -14.33 18.78
C SER A 416 -15.44 -13.45 19.40
N PRO A 417 -15.67 -12.13 19.56
CA PRO A 417 -14.68 -11.23 20.14
C PRO A 417 -14.52 -11.45 21.63
N GLY A 418 -13.29 -11.24 22.10
CA GLY A 418 -12.96 -11.19 23.52
C GLY A 418 -13.31 -9.83 24.15
N LYS A 419 -12.69 -9.57 25.30
CA LYS A 419 -12.98 -8.37 26.08
C LYS A 419 -11.81 -7.40 26.05
N TYR A 420 -12.11 -6.15 25.79
CA TYR A 420 -11.21 -5.02 25.96
C TYR A 420 -11.51 -4.28 27.24
N SER A 421 -10.48 -3.74 27.87
CA SER A 421 -10.60 -2.67 28.87
C SER A 421 -10.01 -1.37 28.35
N ARG A 422 -10.58 -0.26 28.80
CA ARG A 422 -10.00 1.06 28.57
C ARG A 422 -8.81 1.24 29.50
N LYS A 423 -7.65 1.49 28.92
CA LYS A 423 -6.43 1.88 29.62
C LYS A 423 -6.04 3.29 29.23
N GLU A 424 -5.12 3.86 29.99
CA GLU A 424 -4.54 5.15 29.71
C GLU A 424 -3.02 5.03 29.69
N ILE A 425 -2.38 5.78 28.81
CA ILE A 425 -0.94 5.98 28.79
C ILE A 425 -0.66 7.46 29.03
N GLY A 426 0.32 7.75 29.89
CA GLY A 426 0.85 9.09 30.08
C GLY A 426 1.83 9.47 28.98
N LEU A 427 2.50 10.61 29.17
CA LEU A 427 3.60 11.00 28.29
C LEU A 427 4.73 9.97 28.42
N SER A 428 4.95 9.16 27.40
CA SER A 428 5.88 8.03 27.44
C SER A 428 6.71 7.93 26.17
N LEU A 429 8.04 7.80 26.33
CA LEU A 429 9.00 7.71 25.22
C LEU A 429 9.54 6.29 25.09
N PHE A 430 9.51 5.75 23.88
CA PHE A 430 10.06 4.41 23.56
C PHE A 430 11.17 4.48 22.52
N ASP A 431 12.22 3.66 22.73
CA ASP A 431 13.32 3.44 21.79
C ASP A 431 12.99 2.21 20.93
N LEU A 432 12.45 2.41 19.74
CA LEU A 432 11.97 1.33 18.88
C LEU A 432 13.08 0.46 18.27
N GLU A 433 14.36 0.86 18.34
CA GLU A 433 15.49 0.01 17.94
C GLU A 433 15.77 -1.06 18.99
N ASN A 434 15.63 -0.73 20.27
CA ASN A 434 15.91 -1.61 21.39
C ASN A 434 14.67 -2.18 22.08
N ASP A 435 13.52 -1.53 21.89
CA ASP A 435 12.22 -1.89 22.49
C ASP A 435 11.08 -1.67 21.48
N ALA A 436 11.06 -2.48 20.44
CA ALA A 436 10.00 -2.44 19.44
C ALA A 436 8.60 -2.81 19.98
N GLY A 437 8.56 -3.44 21.17
CA GLY A 437 7.33 -3.79 21.90
C GLY A 437 6.75 -2.67 22.75
N GLU A 438 7.42 -1.49 22.81
CA GLU A 438 6.94 -0.34 23.58
C GLU A 438 6.66 -0.69 25.06
N THR A 439 7.60 -1.38 25.71
CA THR A 439 7.45 -1.93 27.07
C THR A 439 8.10 -1.05 28.15
N THR A 440 9.13 -0.28 27.78
CA THR A 440 9.95 0.47 28.74
C THR A 440 9.94 1.96 28.41
N ASP A 441 9.25 2.75 29.24
CA ASP A 441 9.31 4.21 29.14
C ASP A 441 10.68 4.74 29.56
N VAL A 442 11.32 5.45 28.63
CA VAL A 442 12.64 6.06 28.83
C VAL A 442 12.60 7.59 28.82
N SER A 443 11.41 8.19 28.95
CA SER A 443 11.18 9.65 28.88
C SER A 443 12.01 10.41 29.92
N ALA A 444 12.06 9.94 31.16
CA ALA A 444 12.82 10.59 32.24
C ALA A 444 14.33 10.66 31.98
N ARG A 445 14.86 9.70 31.18
CA ARG A 445 16.31 9.65 30.85
C ARG A 445 16.66 10.43 29.57
N ASN A 446 15.65 10.84 28.79
CA ASN A 446 15.82 11.48 27.47
C ASN A 446 15.00 12.75 27.32
N PRO A 447 15.09 13.75 28.23
CA PRO A 447 14.22 14.94 28.21
C PRO A 447 14.36 15.77 26.94
N ALA A 448 15.57 15.84 26.37
CA ALA A 448 15.79 16.58 25.11
C ALA A 448 15.09 15.93 23.92
N VAL A 449 14.99 14.59 23.86
CA VAL A 449 14.26 13.85 22.83
C VAL A 449 12.76 14.10 22.99
N VAL A 450 12.25 14.01 24.23
CA VAL A 450 10.86 14.31 24.56
C VAL A 450 10.49 15.71 24.07
N GLN A 451 11.31 16.72 24.41
CA GLN A 451 11.06 18.12 24.00
C GLN A 451 10.98 18.26 22.47
N LYS A 452 11.92 17.65 21.74
CA LYS A 452 11.93 17.67 20.28
C LYS A 452 10.65 17.03 19.67
N LEU A 453 10.21 15.90 20.23
CA LEU A 453 9.00 15.20 19.73
C LEU A 453 7.72 15.96 20.09
N LEU A 454 7.69 16.68 21.23
CA LEU A 454 6.60 17.59 21.55
C LEU A 454 6.51 18.77 20.56
N GLU A 455 7.63 19.30 20.08
CA GLU A 455 7.62 20.32 19.04
C GLU A 455 7.00 19.82 17.72
N TYR A 456 7.28 18.56 17.35
CA TYR A 456 6.62 17.93 16.21
C TYR A 456 5.13 17.72 16.47
N ALA A 457 4.73 17.31 17.69
CA ALA A 457 3.32 17.17 18.06
C ALA A 457 2.58 18.50 17.94
N GLU A 458 3.20 19.62 18.37
CA GLU A 458 2.60 20.95 18.23
C GLU A 458 2.39 21.35 16.77
N ARG A 459 3.35 21.04 15.88
CA ARG A 459 3.18 21.27 14.43
C ARG A 459 2.03 20.45 13.86
N ALA A 460 1.90 19.18 14.25
CA ALA A 460 0.78 18.34 13.83
C ALA A 460 -0.56 18.85 14.33
N ARG A 461 -0.63 19.32 15.59
CA ARG A 461 -1.82 19.92 16.18
C ARG A 461 -2.25 21.21 15.46
N GLU A 462 -1.27 22.05 15.10
CA GLU A 462 -1.53 23.27 14.34
C GLU A 462 -2.06 22.97 12.94
N ASP A 463 -1.49 21.98 12.26
CA ASP A 463 -1.79 21.61 10.88
C ASP A 463 -3.06 20.75 10.75
N LEU A 464 -3.16 19.67 11.54
CA LEU A 464 -4.16 18.60 11.42
C LEU A 464 -5.21 18.59 12.54
N GLY A 465 -4.97 19.33 13.63
CA GLY A 465 -5.81 19.36 14.80
C GLY A 465 -5.52 18.23 15.80
N ASP A 466 -6.16 18.32 16.96
CA ASP A 466 -6.11 17.30 18.01
C ASP A 466 -7.29 17.50 18.97
N SER A 467 -8.27 16.60 18.95
CA SER A 467 -9.47 16.73 19.78
C SER A 467 -9.21 16.55 21.27
N LEU A 468 -8.12 15.87 21.69
CA LEU A 468 -7.72 15.77 23.10
C LEU A 468 -7.34 17.13 23.69
N THR A 469 -6.86 18.04 22.86
CA THR A 469 -6.48 19.41 23.25
C THR A 469 -7.49 20.47 22.81
N GLY A 470 -8.61 20.05 22.19
CA GLY A 470 -9.64 20.96 21.66
C GLY A 470 -9.19 21.77 20.44
N ARG A 471 -8.08 21.38 19.79
CA ARG A 471 -7.54 22.12 18.64
C ARG A 471 -8.16 21.67 17.33
N THR A 472 -8.53 22.64 16.50
CA THR A 472 -8.88 22.43 15.09
C THR A 472 -7.65 22.74 14.24
N GLY A 473 -7.31 21.84 13.32
CA GLY A 473 -6.19 22.04 12.39
C GLY A 473 -6.48 23.16 11.38
N LYS A 474 -5.44 23.90 11.00
CA LYS A 474 -5.56 25.01 10.04
C LYS A 474 -5.73 24.54 8.59
N ASN A 475 -5.21 23.36 8.27
CA ASN A 475 -5.14 22.85 6.89
C ASN A 475 -5.98 21.56 6.71
N VAL A 476 -7.03 21.42 7.48
CA VAL A 476 -7.99 20.33 7.35
C VAL A 476 -9.06 20.65 6.31
N ARG A 477 -9.48 19.63 5.58
CA ARG A 477 -10.53 19.69 4.58
C ARG A 477 -11.71 18.81 5.02
N THR A 478 -12.88 19.06 4.48
CA THR A 478 -14.08 18.27 4.81
C THR A 478 -14.16 17.03 3.93
N ALA A 479 -14.69 15.95 4.49
CA ALA A 479 -15.15 14.82 3.69
C ALA A 479 -16.25 15.27 2.72
N GLY A 480 -16.43 14.50 1.64
CA GLY A 480 -17.57 14.68 0.75
C GLY A 480 -18.88 14.36 1.48
N SER A 481 -19.91 15.16 1.25
CA SER A 481 -21.27 14.97 1.80
C SER A 481 -22.29 14.82 0.68
N MET A 482 -23.39 14.11 0.97
CA MET A 482 -24.56 14.01 0.10
C MET A 482 -25.33 15.33 0.05
#